data_faf939d42c75292ccc2341e1f4ba0075
#
_entry.id   faf939d42c75292ccc2341e1f4ba0075
#
_cell.length_a   1.000
_cell.length_b   1.000
_cell.length_c   1.000
_cell.angle_alpha   90.00
_cell.angle_beta   90.00
_cell.angle_gamma   90.00
#
_symmetry.space_group_name_H-M   'P 1'
#
loop_
_entity.id
_entity.type
_entity.pdbx_description
1 polymer ?
#
loop_
_entity_poly.entity_id
_entity_poly.type
_entity_poly.pdbx_seq_one_letter_code
_entity_poly.pdbx_strand_id
1 'polypeptide(L)'
;IGSGAYTENSMVMGTAEGGLKIMLYNVNAIDIDNPYIDSDNPYQDKSNPNKDLNYYFFHTMHHEFAHILCQKKSFPTDFNLISASTYKSTDWINVKDADAPKDGFVSGYASGEANEDFVEIYSIYVTHTASAWAKILHDGTVWTKDSTGKEVATDTKGTDAILEKFKIVEDYLKNSWNIDID
;
A
#
# COMPACT_ATOMS: atom_id res chain seq x y z
N ILE A 1 -6.75 -24.09 5.15
CA ILE A 1 -6.54 -22.82 5.86
C ILE A 1 -5.25 -23.01 6.64
N GLY A 2 -4.17 -22.37 6.19
CA GLY A 2 -2.87 -22.41 6.87
C GLY A 2 -2.81 -21.38 7.99
N SER A 3 -1.99 -21.62 9.01
CA SER A 3 -1.51 -20.56 9.89
C SER A 3 -0.36 -19.87 9.18
N GLY A 4 -0.43 -18.53 9.04
CA GLY A 4 0.69 -17.75 8.51
C GLY A 4 1.94 -17.90 9.38
N ALA A 5 3.09 -17.70 8.78
CA ALA A 5 4.34 -17.64 9.53
C ALA A 5 4.36 -16.36 10.39
N TYR A 6 4.77 -16.53 11.64
CA TYR A 6 4.92 -15.41 12.58
C TYR A 6 6.40 -15.16 12.83
N THR A 7 6.78 -13.89 12.82
CA THR A 7 8.01 -13.42 13.47
C THR A 7 7.63 -12.54 14.66
N GLU A 8 8.59 -12.13 15.48
CA GLU A 8 8.28 -11.26 16.65
C GLU A 8 7.56 -9.95 16.23
N ASN A 9 7.72 -9.50 14.98
CA ASN A 9 7.25 -8.20 14.52
C ASN A 9 6.43 -8.25 13.22
N SER A 10 6.19 -9.43 12.63
CA SER A 10 5.42 -9.55 11.38
C SER A 10 4.67 -10.87 11.29
N MET A 11 3.59 -10.86 10.52
CA MET A 11 2.76 -12.02 10.24
C MET A 11 2.43 -12.06 8.75
N VAL A 12 2.62 -13.20 8.12
CA VAL A 12 2.19 -13.40 6.73
C VAL A 12 0.67 -13.53 6.69
N MET A 13 -0.01 -12.62 6.02
CA MET A 13 -1.46 -12.58 5.89
C MET A 13 -1.97 -13.23 4.59
N GLY A 14 -1.15 -13.24 3.54
CA GLY A 14 -1.46 -13.86 2.27
C GLY A 14 -0.22 -14.25 1.50
N THR A 15 -0.42 -14.98 0.41
CA THR A 15 0.61 -15.26 -0.61
C THR A 15 -0.01 -15.44 -1.97
N ALA A 16 0.68 -14.97 -3.01
CA ALA A 16 0.35 -15.19 -4.41
C ALA A 16 1.26 -16.28 -5.00
N GLU A 17 0.68 -17.34 -5.52
CA GLU A 17 1.43 -18.52 -5.93
C GLU A 17 1.35 -18.78 -7.43
N GLY A 18 2.47 -18.62 -8.12
CA GLY A 18 2.66 -19.01 -9.53
C GLY A 18 1.71 -18.33 -10.52
N GLY A 19 1.17 -17.15 -10.18
CA GLY A 19 0.18 -16.47 -10.99
C GLY A 19 -1.15 -17.21 -11.12
N LEU A 20 -1.48 -18.12 -10.20
CA LEU A 20 -2.63 -19.02 -10.30
C LEU A 20 -3.56 -19.00 -9.11
N LYS A 21 -3.06 -18.78 -7.91
CA LYS A 21 -3.88 -18.78 -6.70
C LYS A 21 -3.38 -17.82 -5.65
N ILE A 22 -4.30 -17.38 -4.82
CA ILE A 22 -4.07 -16.60 -3.61
C ILE A 22 -4.34 -17.51 -2.42
N MET A 23 -3.44 -17.53 -1.44
CA MET A 23 -3.67 -18.10 -0.13
C MET A 23 -3.87 -16.96 0.85
N LEU A 24 -4.94 -17.03 1.63
CA LEU A 24 -5.20 -16.10 2.74
C LEU A 24 -5.07 -16.86 4.06
N TYR A 25 -4.37 -16.24 5.00
CA TYR A 25 -4.11 -16.84 6.31
C TYR A 25 -4.94 -16.15 7.39
N ASN A 26 -5.18 -16.86 8.48
CA ASN A 26 -5.88 -16.35 9.67
C ASN A 26 -7.28 -15.76 9.40
N VAL A 27 -7.95 -16.16 8.32
CA VAL A 27 -9.29 -15.66 7.95
C VAL A 27 -10.36 -15.94 9.01
N ASN A 28 -10.14 -16.94 9.87
CA ASN A 28 -11.03 -17.24 10.99
C ASN A 28 -10.95 -16.22 12.15
N ALA A 29 -9.99 -15.33 12.12
CA ALA A 29 -9.87 -14.23 13.09
C ALA A 29 -10.59 -12.95 12.62
N ILE A 30 -11.17 -12.96 11.39
CA ILE A 30 -11.98 -11.86 10.88
C ILE A 30 -13.33 -11.86 11.59
N ASP A 31 -13.75 -10.70 12.07
CA ASP A 31 -15.09 -10.49 12.61
C ASP A 31 -16.09 -10.34 11.46
N ILE A 32 -16.79 -11.42 11.14
CA ILE A 32 -17.76 -11.45 10.04
C ILE A 32 -19.04 -10.68 10.35
N ASP A 33 -19.34 -10.43 11.63
CA ASP A 33 -20.50 -9.65 12.05
C ASP A 33 -20.21 -8.14 11.99
N ASN A 34 -18.92 -7.77 11.95
CA ASN A 34 -18.47 -6.39 11.80
C ASN A 34 -17.31 -6.30 10.80
N PRO A 35 -17.56 -6.58 9.51
CA PRO A 35 -16.51 -6.59 8.48
C PRO A 35 -16.01 -5.18 8.13
N TYR A 36 -16.39 -4.17 8.91
CA TYR A 36 -16.07 -2.78 8.64
C TYR A 36 -14.57 -2.53 8.72
N ILE A 37 -14.07 -1.91 7.67
CA ILE A 37 -12.74 -1.34 7.58
C ILE A 37 -12.89 0.16 7.78
N ASP A 38 -12.03 0.76 8.60
CA ASP A 38 -11.92 2.21 8.65
C ASP A 38 -11.20 2.70 7.39
N SER A 39 -11.97 2.73 6.30
CA SER A 39 -11.46 3.07 4.98
C SER A 39 -11.04 4.53 4.84
N ASP A 40 -11.43 5.38 5.80
CA ASP A 40 -11.03 6.79 5.86
C ASP A 40 -9.66 6.97 6.52
N ASN A 41 -9.18 5.98 7.29
CA ASN A 41 -7.84 6.01 7.85
C ASN A 41 -6.91 5.15 7.00
N PRO A 42 -5.97 5.76 6.26
CA PRO A 42 -5.02 5.00 5.44
C PRO A 42 -3.95 4.30 6.27
N TYR A 43 -3.89 4.57 7.57
CA TYR A 43 -2.87 4.02 8.45
C TYR A 43 -3.48 3.05 9.44
N GLN A 44 -2.75 1.97 9.65
CA GLN A 44 -3.15 0.91 10.56
C GLN A 44 -3.36 1.41 12.00
N ASP A 45 -4.51 1.06 12.59
CA ASP A 45 -4.78 1.23 14.01
C ASP A 45 -4.37 -0.02 14.80
N LYS A 46 -3.15 -0.05 15.29
CA LYS A 46 -2.61 -1.16 16.08
C LYS A 46 -3.20 -1.26 17.50
N SER A 47 -4.06 -0.31 17.90
CA SER A 47 -4.71 -0.35 19.22
C SER A 47 -5.85 -1.35 19.32
N ASN A 48 -6.39 -1.80 18.20
CA ASN A 48 -7.48 -2.79 18.14
C ASN A 48 -7.12 -3.94 17.19
N PRO A 49 -6.64 -5.08 17.73
CA PRO A 49 -6.22 -6.22 16.93
C PRO A 49 -7.31 -6.79 16.00
N ASN A 50 -8.57 -6.77 16.44
CA ASN A 50 -9.68 -7.27 15.62
C ASN A 50 -9.99 -6.34 14.45
N LYS A 51 -9.88 -5.03 14.66
CA LYS A 51 -10.03 -4.02 13.63
C LYS A 51 -8.91 -4.12 12.60
N ASP A 52 -7.68 -4.37 13.06
CA ASP A 52 -6.54 -4.57 12.19
C ASP A 52 -6.71 -5.77 11.27
N LEU A 53 -7.22 -6.91 11.76
CA LEU A 53 -7.42 -8.10 10.94
C LEU A 53 -8.48 -7.89 9.87
N ASN A 54 -9.59 -7.20 10.18
CA ASN A 54 -10.59 -6.82 9.20
C ASN A 54 -10.04 -5.85 8.17
N TYR A 55 -9.23 -4.88 8.59
CA TYR A 55 -8.54 -3.95 7.71
C TYR A 55 -7.67 -4.72 6.70
N TYR A 56 -6.87 -5.65 7.17
CA TYR A 56 -5.95 -6.39 6.31
C TYR A 56 -6.64 -7.38 5.38
N PHE A 57 -7.83 -7.86 5.67
CA PHE A 57 -8.44 -8.91 4.86
C PHE A 57 -8.63 -8.48 3.39
N PHE A 58 -9.34 -7.38 3.15
CA PHE A 58 -9.56 -6.87 1.80
C PHE A 58 -8.29 -6.31 1.18
N HIS A 59 -7.50 -5.61 1.98
CA HIS A 59 -6.19 -5.12 1.55
C HIS A 59 -5.31 -6.28 1.07
N THR A 60 -5.11 -7.31 1.88
CA THR A 60 -4.28 -8.48 1.52
C THR A 60 -4.82 -9.18 0.29
N MET A 61 -6.14 -9.36 0.17
CA MET A 61 -6.72 -10.00 -0.99
C MET A 61 -6.40 -9.25 -2.30
N HIS A 62 -6.51 -7.92 -2.30
CA HIS A 62 -6.17 -7.10 -3.45
C HIS A 62 -4.67 -7.03 -3.70
N HIS A 63 -3.86 -6.98 -2.65
CA HIS A 63 -2.41 -7.03 -2.70
C HIS A 63 -1.93 -8.30 -3.41
N GLU A 64 -2.38 -9.48 -2.95
CA GLU A 64 -2.03 -10.76 -3.55
C GLU A 64 -2.59 -10.91 -4.97
N PHE A 65 -3.76 -10.35 -5.25
CA PHE A 65 -4.30 -10.32 -6.61
C PHE A 65 -3.39 -9.53 -7.55
N ALA A 66 -2.88 -8.38 -7.14
CA ALA A 66 -1.93 -7.62 -7.94
C ALA A 66 -0.63 -8.40 -8.20
N HIS A 67 -0.12 -9.14 -7.21
CA HIS A 67 1.01 -10.05 -7.42
C HIS A 67 0.71 -11.12 -8.47
N ILE A 68 -0.50 -11.71 -8.47
CA ILE A 68 -0.92 -12.65 -9.53
C ILE A 68 -0.85 -12.00 -10.91
N LEU A 69 -1.33 -10.77 -11.05
CA LEU A 69 -1.25 -10.03 -12.32
C LEU A 69 0.20 -9.83 -12.75
N CYS A 70 1.06 -9.37 -11.85
CA CYS A 70 2.49 -9.11 -12.10
C CYS A 70 3.28 -10.38 -12.43
N GLN A 71 2.93 -11.52 -11.82
CA GLN A 71 3.53 -12.82 -12.13
C GLN A 71 3.16 -13.33 -13.53
N LYS A 72 2.04 -12.88 -14.10
CA LYS A 72 1.58 -13.23 -15.45
C LYS A 72 2.14 -12.29 -16.51
N LYS A 73 2.17 -11.00 -16.22
CA LYS A 73 2.72 -9.95 -17.07
C LYS A 73 3.50 -8.98 -16.20
N SER A 74 4.80 -8.87 -16.40
CA SER A 74 5.63 -7.94 -15.61
C SER A 74 5.18 -6.50 -15.80
N PHE A 75 5.19 -5.73 -14.73
CA PHE A 75 4.98 -4.28 -14.81
C PHE A 75 6.22 -3.57 -15.39
N PRO A 76 6.09 -2.32 -15.87
CA PRO A 76 7.20 -1.56 -16.46
C PRO A 76 8.37 -1.36 -15.50
N THR A 77 9.59 -1.58 -15.99
CA THR A 77 10.82 -1.43 -15.18
C THR A 77 11.10 0.01 -14.74
N ASP A 78 10.53 1.00 -15.43
CA ASP A 78 10.65 2.42 -15.07
C ASP A 78 10.10 2.70 -13.68
N PHE A 79 9.09 1.94 -13.24
CA PHE A 79 8.58 2.00 -11.87
C PHE A 79 9.71 1.83 -10.82
N ASN A 80 10.60 0.88 -11.06
CA ASN A 80 11.70 0.58 -10.12
C ASN A 80 12.68 1.74 -9.96
N LEU A 81 12.77 2.62 -10.96
CA LEU A 81 13.74 3.73 -10.98
C LEU A 81 13.29 4.91 -10.11
N ILE A 82 11.97 5.10 -9.93
CA ILE A 82 11.41 6.25 -9.22
C ILE A 82 11.92 6.32 -7.77
N SER A 83 11.96 5.18 -7.09
CA SER A 83 12.39 5.09 -5.68
C SER A 83 13.63 4.20 -5.46
N ALA A 84 14.43 3.96 -6.50
CA ALA A 84 15.56 3.02 -6.45
C ALA A 84 16.53 3.27 -5.29
N SER A 85 16.76 4.52 -4.89
CA SER A 85 17.68 4.90 -3.82
C SER A 85 17.04 4.96 -2.43
N THR A 86 15.71 4.79 -2.32
CA THR A 86 14.96 4.98 -1.06
C THR A 86 14.37 3.68 -0.51
N TYR A 87 14.38 2.58 -1.26
CA TYR A 87 13.96 1.28 -0.75
C TYR A 87 14.78 0.84 0.45
N LYS A 88 14.10 0.29 1.45
CA LYS A 88 14.65 -0.05 2.77
C LYS A 88 14.99 -1.55 2.92
N SER A 89 14.63 -2.40 1.94
CA SER A 89 14.77 -3.86 2.05
C SER A 89 14.10 -4.35 3.36
N THR A 90 14.79 -5.16 4.15
CA THR A 90 14.27 -5.70 5.41
C THR A 90 14.00 -4.64 6.48
N ASP A 91 14.57 -3.44 6.36
CA ASP A 91 14.40 -2.35 7.33
C ASP A 91 13.02 -1.66 7.21
N TRP A 92 12.20 -2.01 6.22
CA TRP A 92 10.82 -1.51 6.09
C TRP A 92 10.02 -1.70 7.38
N ILE A 93 10.31 -2.74 8.15
CA ILE A 93 9.61 -3.07 9.40
C ILE A 93 9.72 -1.94 10.45
N ASN A 94 10.73 -1.08 10.31
CA ASN A 94 10.95 0.08 11.18
C ASN A 94 10.33 1.37 10.61
N VAL A 95 9.77 1.33 9.37
CA VAL A 95 9.11 2.46 8.74
C VAL A 95 7.66 2.51 9.20
N LYS A 96 7.24 3.64 9.77
CA LYS A 96 5.84 3.86 10.11
C LYS A 96 5.05 4.24 8.86
N ASP A 97 3.85 3.69 8.71
CA ASP A 97 2.99 4.03 7.57
C ASP A 97 2.75 5.54 7.42
N ALA A 98 2.58 6.26 8.53
CA ALA A 98 2.39 7.71 8.52
C ALA A 98 3.63 8.52 8.09
N ASP A 99 4.82 7.94 8.14
CA ASP A 99 6.07 8.59 7.73
C ASP A 99 6.48 8.22 6.29
N ALA A 100 6.03 7.05 5.80
CA ALA A 100 6.37 6.51 4.50
C ALA A 100 6.06 7.44 3.31
N PRO A 101 4.95 8.23 3.31
CA PRO A 101 4.64 9.12 2.20
C PRO A 101 5.69 10.19 1.91
N LYS A 102 6.43 10.64 2.91
CA LYS A 102 7.53 11.61 2.73
C LYS A 102 8.69 11.06 1.89
N ASP A 103 8.89 9.73 1.96
CA ASP A 103 9.90 9.01 1.18
C ASP A 103 9.33 8.50 -0.17
N GLY A 104 8.07 8.81 -0.48
CA GLY A 104 7.41 8.44 -1.73
C GLY A 104 6.73 7.07 -1.72
N PHE A 105 6.37 6.54 -0.55
CA PHE A 105 5.70 5.25 -0.40
C PHE A 105 4.32 5.40 0.24
N VAL A 106 3.36 4.58 -0.16
CA VAL A 106 1.99 4.61 0.39
C VAL A 106 1.87 3.95 1.76
N SER A 107 2.83 3.09 2.12
CA SER A 107 2.92 2.40 3.42
C SER A 107 4.38 2.11 3.77
N GLY A 108 4.63 1.77 5.04
CA GLY A 108 5.95 1.29 5.46
C GLY A 108 6.35 0.02 4.70
N TYR A 109 5.40 -0.89 4.46
CA TYR A 109 5.61 -2.13 3.73
C TYR A 109 6.02 -1.88 2.27
N ALA A 110 5.39 -0.93 1.59
CA ALA A 110 5.76 -0.49 0.24
C ALA A 110 7.24 -0.10 0.12
N SER A 111 7.83 0.41 1.20
CA SER A 111 9.25 0.82 1.19
C SER A 111 10.23 -0.36 1.14
N GLY A 112 9.77 -1.60 1.26
CA GLY A 112 10.62 -2.80 1.24
C GLY A 112 11.31 -3.02 -0.11
N GLU A 113 10.53 -3.14 -1.16
CA GLU A 113 11.01 -3.36 -2.52
C GLU A 113 9.97 -2.97 -3.57
N ALA A 114 10.41 -2.86 -4.83
CA ALA A 114 9.56 -2.38 -5.93
C ALA A 114 8.32 -3.25 -6.21
N ASN A 115 8.41 -4.57 -6.01
CA ASN A 115 7.26 -5.45 -6.22
C ASN A 115 6.17 -5.18 -5.17
N GLU A 116 6.58 -5.02 -3.90
CA GLU A 116 5.66 -4.70 -2.81
C GLU A 116 5.08 -3.29 -2.96
N ASP A 117 5.90 -2.32 -3.36
CA ASP A 117 5.47 -0.95 -3.61
C ASP A 117 4.39 -0.87 -4.71
N PHE A 118 4.58 -1.60 -5.81
CA PHE A 118 3.62 -1.63 -6.91
C PHE A 118 2.25 -2.15 -6.46
N VAL A 119 2.23 -3.28 -5.77
CA VAL A 119 0.98 -3.92 -5.35
C VAL A 119 0.32 -3.20 -4.17
N GLU A 120 1.09 -2.56 -3.29
CA GLU A 120 0.60 -1.71 -2.21
C GLU A 120 -0.15 -0.47 -2.74
N ILE A 121 0.40 0.20 -3.75
CA ILE A 121 -0.28 1.34 -4.39
C ILE A 121 -1.65 0.92 -4.89
N TYR A 122 -1.74 -0.21 -5.62
CA TYR A 122 -3.01 -0.73 -6.11
C TYR A 122 -3.97 -1.09 -4.97
N SER A 123 -3.51 -1.91 -4.01
CA SER A 123 -4.38 -2.41 -2.96
C SER A 123 -4.91 -1.31 -2.05
N ILE A 124 -4.09 -0.33 -1.68
CA ILE A 124 -4.51 0.83 -0.89
C ILE A 124 -5.50 1.68 -1.68
N TYR A 125 -5.22 1.98 -2.95
CA TYR A 125 -6.10 2.81 -3.77
C TYR A 125 -7.50 2.22 -3.90
N VAL A 126 -7.63 0.91 -4.16
CA VAL A 126 -8.93 0.26 -4.39
C VAL A 126 -9.68 -0.10 -3.11
N THR A 127 -9.02 -0.13 -1.96
CA THR A 127 -9.65 -0.53 -0.68
C THR A 127 -9.95 0.63 0.25
N HIS A 128 -9.45 1.83 -0.03
CA HIS A 128 -9.66 3.01 0.80
C HIS A 128 -10.53 4.06 0.10
N THR A 129 -10.99 5.04 0.87
CA THR A 129 -11.74 6.17 0.33
C THR A 129 -10.83 7.18 -0.37
N ALA A 130 -11.44 8.03 -1.20
CA ALA A 130 -10.72 9.15 -1.81
C ALA A 130 -10.11 10.10 -0.77
N SER A 131 -10.73 10.24 0.41
CA SER A 131 -10.18 11.06 1.50
C SER A 131 -8.92 10.45 2.11
N ALA A 132 -8.88 9.12 2.26
CA ALA A 132 -7.69 8.41 2.72
C ALA A 132 -6.54 8.54 1.73
N TRP A 133 -6.80 8.37 0.45
CA TRP A 133 -5.82 8.58 -0.62
C TRP A 133 -5.29 10.02 -0.61
N ALA A 134 -6.19 11.02 -0.53
CA ALA A 134 -5.80 12.42 -0.43
C ALA A 134 -4.93 12.69 0.80
N LYS A 135 -5.19 12.01 1.92
CA LYS A 135 -4.36 12.13 3.12
C LYS A 135 -2.94 11.59 2.90
N ILE A 136 -2.79 10.43 2.25
CA ILE A 136 -1.45 9.89 1.90
C ILE A 136 -0.69 10.91 1.05
N LEU A 137 -1.31 11.47 0.02
CA LEU A 137 -0.68 12.49 -0.83
C LEU A 137 -0.34 13.77 -0.06
N HIS A 138 -1.22 14.21 0.84
CA HIS A 138 -0.96 15.35 1.72
C HIS A 138 0.27 15.09 2.61
N ASP A 139 0.36 13.91 3.20
CA ASP A 139 1.45 13.53 4.12
C ASP A 139 2.79 13.31 3.39
N GLY A 140 2.75 13.05 2.07
CA GLY A 140 3.93 13.02 1.19
C GLY A 140 4.51 14.41 0.89
N THR A 141 3.80 15.47 1.25
CA THR A 141 4.22 16.87 1.08
C THR A 141 4.71 17.44 2.40
N VAL A 142 5.81 18.17 2.38
CA VAL A 142 6.28 18.95 3.54
C VAL A 142 5.61 20.31 3.52
N TRP A 143 4.88 20.62 4.58
CA TRP A 143 4.13 21.85 4.74
C TRP A 143 4.79 22.77 5.76
N THR A 144 4.78 24.08 5.48
CA THR A 144 5.16 25.14 6.42
C THR A 144 4.06 26.20 6.47
N LYS A 145 4.03 27.01 7.52
CA LYS A 145 3.10 28.14 7.59
C LYS A 145 3.80 29.41 7.12
N ASP A 146 3.15 30.14 6.22
CA ASP A 146 3.58 31.46 5.81
C ASP A 146 3.33 32.52 6.91
N SER A 147 3.66 33.80 6.64
CA SER A 147 3.49 34.91 7.56
C SER A 147 2.02 35.19 7.92
N THR A 148 1.06 34.62 7.18
CA THR A 148 -0.38 34.78 7.44
C THR A 148 -0.95 33.57 8.20
N GLY A 149 -0.14 32.52 8.47
CA GLY A 149 -0.54 31.27 9.10
C GLY A 149 -1.12 30.23 8.14
N LYS A 150 -1.11 30.51 6.83
CA LYS A 150 -1.58 29.59 5.78
C LYS A 150 -0.50 28.54 5.49
N GLU A 151 -0.91 27.29 5.34
CA GLU A 151 -0.03 26.19 4.91
C GLU A 151 0.44 26.39 3.47
N VAL A 152 1.74 26.22 3.26
CA VAL A 152 2.41 26.31 1.96
C VAL A 152 3.31 25.09 1.81
N ALA A 153 3.19 24.39 0.68
CA ALA A 153 4.05 23.27 0.35
C ALA A 153 5.49 23.76 0.11
N THR A 154 6.46 23.11 0.76
CA THR A 154 7.89 23.43 0.62
C THR A 154 8.69 22.28 0.00
N ASP A 155 8.21 21.05 0.08
CA ASP A 155 8.77 19.90 -0.63
C ASP A 155 7.61 18.93 -0.99
N THR A 156 7.49 18.57 -2.27
CA THR A 156 6.45 17.69 -2.81
C THR A 156 6.99 16.35 -3.31
N LYS A 157 8.29 16.08 -3.12
CA LYS A 157 8.96 14.92 -3.72
C LYS A 157 8.29 13.59 -3.38
N GLY A 158 7.83 13.43 -2.13
CA GLY A 158 7.12 12.22 -1.72
C GLY A 158 5.81 12.05 -2.48
N THR A 159 5.00 13.10 -2.53
CA THR A 159 3.74 13.12 -3.27
C THR A 159 3.97 12.90 -4.77
N ASP A 160 4.95 13.58 -5.37
CA ASP A 160 5.26 13.49 -6.79
C ASP A 160 5.67 12.05 -7.16
N ALA A 161 6.51 11.41 -6.34
CA ALA A 161 6.90 10.03 -6.54
C ALA A 161 5.72 9.04 -6.45
N ILE A 162 4.81 9.24 -5.47
CA ILE A 162 3.61 8.41 -5.34
C ILE A 162 2.72 8.57 -6.57
N LEU A 163 2.49 9.79 -7.05
CA LEU A 163 1.64 10.05 -8.22
C LEU A 163 2.25 9.50 -9.51
N GLU A 164 3.57 9.62 -9.69
CA GLU A 164 4.27 9.04 -10.85
C GLU A 164 4.14 7.51 -10.86
N LYS A 165 4.34 6.86 -9.73
CA LYS A 165 4.15 5.42 -9.57
C LYS A 165 2.71 5.00 -9.81
N PHE A 166 1.75 5.73 -9.22
CA PHE A 166 0.32 5.47 -9.40
C PHE A 166 -0.08 5.48 -10.87
N LYS A 167 0.42 6.46 -11.63
CA LYS A 167 0.16 6.53 -13.08
C LYS A 167 0.66 5.28 -13.82
N ILE A 168 1.81 4.73 -13.44
CA ILE A 168 2.33 3.50 -14.05
C ILE A 168 1.43 2.30 -13.68
N VAL A 169 0.96 2.23 -12.42
CA VAL A 169 0.04 1.18 -11.95
C VAL A 169 -1.27 1.23 -12.74
N GLU A 170 -1.88 2.41 -12.86
CA GLU A 170 -3.10 2.65 -13.62
C GLU A 170 -2.95 2.23 -15.08
N ASP A 171 -1.91 2.72 -15.75
CA ASP A 171 -1.62 2.40 -17.17
C ASP A 171 -1.36 0.90 -17.38
N TYR A 172 -0.66 0.24 -16.45
CA TYR A 172 -0.43 -1.19 -16.51
C TYR A 172 -1.73 -1.98 -16.39
N LEU A 173 -2.58 -1.66 -15.43
CA LEU A 173 -3.86 -2.33 -15.23
C LEU A 173 -4.76 -2.16 -16.45
N LYS A 174 -4.85 -0.95 -16.97
CA LYS A 174 -5.67 -0.62 -18.16
C LYS A 174 -5.16 -1.31 -19.41
N ASN A 175 -3.87 -1.15 -19.72
CA ASN A 175 -3.31 -1.59 -21.00
C ASN A 175 -3.03 -3.11 -21.03
N SER A 176 -2.64 -3.70 -19.90
CA SER A 176 -2.29 -5.11 -19.85
C SER A 176 -3.50 -6.00 -19.51
N TRP A 177 -4.46 -5.49 -18.73
CA TRP A 177 -5.53 -6.30 -18.17
C TRP A 177 -6.93 -5.80 -18.48
N ASN A 178 -7.07 -4.63 -19.09
CA ASN A 178 -8.36 -3.96 -19.31
C ASN A 178 -9.13 -3.74 -18.00
N ILE A 179 -8.39 -3.47 -16.91
CA ILE A 179 -8.93 -3.10 -15.60
C ILE A 179 -8.85 -1.59 -15.49
N ASP A 180 -9.99 -0.95 -15.26
CA ASP A 180 -10.13 0.49 -15.02
C ASP A 180 -10.37 0.68 -13.53
N ILE A 181 -9.55 1.51 -12.87
CA ILE A 181 -9.62 1.79 -11.43
C ILE A 181 -10.00 3.25 -11.13
N ASP A 182 -10.34 4.04 -12.17
CA ASP A 182 -10.84 5.42 -12.06
C ASP A 182 -12.25 5.47 -11.46
#